data_a640414de01d77944c643b2e4cc87feb
#
_entry.id   a640414de01d77944c643b2e4cc87feb
#
_cell.length_a   1.000
_cell.length_b   1.000
_cell.length_c   1.000
_cell.angle_alpha   90.00
_cell.angle_beta   90.00
_cell.angle_gamma   90.00
#
_symmetry.space_group_name_H-M   'P 1'
#
loop_
_entity.id
_entity.type
_entity.pdbx_description
1 polymer ?
#
loop_
_entity_poly.entity_id
_entity_poly.type
_entity_poly.pdbx_seq_one_letter_code
_entity_poly.pdbx_strand_id
1 'polypeptide(L)'
;VTPDSFDEILFVDEVLNREIIIQNAGAADLNWNLNLFNYGRDGSSYTFTNCDKEGKEGPSQEDCDSEYQGTMLEGFVTVNGGIQQWIVPASGHYTIDVYGAQGGDGSYGGSYTGGLGANMQGQFALEAGQILHILVGQKGISSTEGGGGGGSFVVKEDDTPLIVAGGGGGAGGYGDGVGGVTETSGQVSEGVFTPM
;
A
#
# COMPACT_ATOMS: atom_id res chain seq x y z
N VAL A 1 -10.77 -1.58 -33.41
CA VAL A 1 -9.43 -1.97 -33.86
C VAL A 1 -8.58 -2.05 -32.61
N THR A 2 -8.34 -3.23 -32.11
CA THR A 2 -7.37 -3.51 -31.06
C THR A 2 -5.99 -3.45 -31.68
N PRO A 3 -5.01 -2.73 -31.10
CA PRO A 3 -3.64 -2.85 -31.56
C PRO A 3 -3.16 -4.27 -31.22
N ASP A 4 -2.73 -4.99 -32.25
CA ASP A 4 -1.99 -6.22 -32.10
C ASP A 4 -0.71 -5.95 -31.30
N SER A 5 -0.29 -6.96 -30.52
CA SER A 5 0.91 -7.00 -29.70
C SER A 5 2.13 -6.38 -30.40
N PHE A 6 2.75 -5.40 -29.76
CA PHE A 6 4.10 -4.97 -30.15
C PHE A 6 5.09 -6.01 -29.61
N ASP A 7 5.57 -6.89 -30.50
CA ASP A 7 6.76 -7.70 -30.24
C ASP A 7 8.00 -6.83 -30.44
N GLU A 8 8.44 -6.11 -29.42
CA GLU A 8 9.75 -5.48 -29.41
C GLU A 8 10.79 -6.45 -28.82
N ILE A 9 11.75 -6.83 -29.66
CA ILE A 9 12.94 -7.58 -29.22
C ILE A 9 13.90 -6.56 -28.61
N LEU A 10 13.96 -6.50 -27.26
CA LEU A 10 14.93 -5.68 -26.54
C LEU A 10 16.30 -6.35 -26.56
N PHE A 11 17.33 -5.59 -26.96
CA PHE A 11 18.72 -6.03 -26.90
C PHE A 11 19.28 -5.89 -25.48
N VAL A 12 20.31 -6.67 -25.17
CA VAL A 12 21.05 -6.66 -23.90
C VAL A 12 21.54 -5.23 -23.65
N ASP A 13 20.99 -4.54 -22.64
CA ASP A 13 21.27 -3.17 -22.15
C ASP A 13 20.06 -2.20 -22.19
N GLU A 14 18.88 -2.63 -22.60
CA GLU A 14 17.69 -1.78 -22.50
C GLU A 14 17.12 -1.79 -21.08
N VAL A 15 16.97 -0.58 -20.53
CA VAL A 15 16.37 -0.35 -19.21
C VAL A 15 14.87 -0.61 -19.29
N LEU A 16 14.41 -1.68 -18.64
CA LEU A 16 12.99 -1.98 -18.51
C LEU A 16 12.43 -1.23 -17.29
N ASN A 17 11.51 -0.32 -17.53
CA ASN A 17 10.74 0.31 -16.46
C ASN A 17 9.62 -0.64 -16.03
N ARG A 18 9.50 -0.86 -14.71
CA ARG A 18 8.46 -1.69 -14.10
C ARG A 18 7.77 -0.89 -13.02
N GLU A 19 6.46 -0.96 -12.98
CA GLU A 19 5.64 -0.17 -12.05
C GLU A 19 5.13 -1.04 -10.90
N ILE A 20 5.28 -0.56 -9.67
CA ILE A 20 4.69 -1.13 -8.47
C ILE A 20 3.68 -0.11 -7.94
N ILE A 21 2.39 -0.43 -8.00
CA ILE A 21 1.32 0.44 -7.51
C ILE A 21 0.72 -0.18 -6.26
N ILE A 22 0.80 0.53 -5.12
CA ILE A 22 0.14 0.15 -3.87
C ILE A 22 -1.09 1.05 -3.73
N GLN A 23 -2.26 0.53 -4.08
CA GLN A 23 -3.52 1.28 -4.12
C GLN A 23 -4.53 0.85 -3.07
N ASN A 24 -5.29 1.83 -2.59
CA ASN A 24 -6.58 1.60 -1.96
C ASN A 24 -7.69 1.74 -3.00
N ALA A 25 -8.38 0.68 -3.32
CA ALA A 25 -9.33 0.62 -4.43
C ALA A 25 -10.82 0.67 -4.03
N GLY A 26 -11.20 1.15 -2.84
CA GLY A 26 -12.60 1.10 -2.46
C GLY A 26 -13.14 2.29 -1.67
N ALA A 27 -14.43 2.63 -1.90
CA ALA A 27 -15.14 3.72 -1.23
C ALA A 27 -15.86 3.29 0.07
N ALA A 28 -15.90 2.02 0.41
CA ALA A 28 -16.57 1.49 1.61
C ALA A 28 -15.75 0.42 2.34
N ASP A 29 -15.10 -0.48 1.63
CA ASP A 29 -14.15 -1.44 2.19
C ASP A 29 -12.80 -1.20 1.52
N LEU A 30 -11.87 -0.65 2.28
CA LEU A 30 -10.60 -0.19 1.78
C LEU A 30 -9.60 -1.34 1.75
N ASN A 31 -9.66 -2.16 0.70
CA ASN A 31 -8.61 -3.09 0.37
C ASN A 31 -7.45 -2.33 -0.24
N TRP A 32 -6.28 -2.44 0.37
CA TRP A 32 -5.05 -1.81 -0.08
C TRP A 32 -4.34 -2.74 -1.03
N ASN A 33 -4.05 -2.24 -2.23
CA ASN A 33 -3.38 -3.02 -3.26
C ASN A 33 -2.01 -2.42 -3.58
N LEU A 34 -0.97 -3.25 -3.56
CA LEU A 34 0.31 -2.95 -4.19
C LEU A 34 0.28 -3.54 -5.61
N ASN A 35 0.23 -2.71 -6.63
CA ASN A 35 0.37 -3.16 -8.01
C ASN A 35 1.81 -2.99 -8.46
N LEU A 36 2.51 -4.10 -8.69
CA LEU A 36 3.80 -4.13 -9.36
C LEU A 36 3.57 -4.31 -10.85
N PHE A 37 3.66 -3.22 -11.62
CA PHE A 37 3.64 -3.31 -13.06
C PHE A 37 5.04 -3.65 -13.57
N ASN A 38 5.19 -4.85 -14.06
CA ASN A 38 6.39 -5.25 -14.77
C ASN A 38 6.20 -4.92 -16.25
N TYR A 39 6.74 -3.78 -16.70
CA TYR A 39 6.87 -3.49 -18.14
C TYR A 39 8.02 -4.30 -18.78
N GLY A 40 8.28 -5.50 -18.27
CA GLY A 40 8.99 -6.51 -18.98
C GLY A 40 8.05 -7.18 -19.97
N ARG A 41 8.54 -7.79 -21.00
CA ARG A 41 7.91 -8.49 -22.15
C ARG A 41 6.42 -8.90 -22.09
N ASP A 42 5.75 -8.84 -20.93
CA ASP A 42 4.39 -9.32 -20.69
C ASP A 42 3.47 -8.31 -19.97
N GLY A 43 3.97 -7.11 -19.59
CA GLY A 43 3.17 -6.11 -18.88
C GLY A 43 2.70 -6.56 -17.49
N SER A 44 3.42 -7.44 -16.81
CA SER A 44 3.04 -8.01 -15.52
C SER A 44 2.91 -6.96 -14.44
N SER A 45 1.83 -7.02 -13.69
CA SER A 45 1.52 -6.15 -12.56
C SER A 45 1.28 -7.01 -11.31
N TYR A 46 1.85 -6.62 -10.19
CA TYR A 46 1.70 -7.31 -8.91
C TYR A 46 1.00 -6.38 -7.93
N THR A 47 -0.15 -6.78 -7.43
CA THR A 47 -0.95 -6.00 -6.50
C THR A 47 -0.93 -6.63 -5.12
N PHE A 48 -0.32 -5.94 -4.14
CA PHE A 48 -0.32 -6.39 -2.74
C PHE A 48 -1.42 -5.68 -1.97
N THR A 49 -2.17 -6.45 -1.18
CA THR A 49 -3.26 -5.96 -0.33
C THR A 49 -2.93 -6.23 1.14
N ASN A 50 -3.77 -5.75 2.04
CA ASN A 50 -3.74 -6.18 3.44
C ASN A 50 -4.30 -7.60 3.65
N CYS A 51 -4.57 -8.34 2.57
CA CYS A 51 -5.17 -9.67 2.58
C CYS A 51 -6.47 -9.73 3.39
N ASP A 52 -7.33 -8.73 3.17
CA ASP A 52 -8.64 -8.56 3.82
C ASP A 52 -8.59 -8.51 5.36
N LYS A 53 -7.42 -8.16 5.93
CA LYS A 53 -7.22 -8.07 7.37
C LYS A 53 -7.58 -6.68 7.89
N GLU A 54 -8.30 -6.66 8.99
CA GLU A 54 -8.66 -5.44 9.70
C GLU A 54 -8.07 -5.39 11.10
N GLY A 55 -7.90 -4.19 11.63
CA GLY A 55 -7.44 -3.94 12.99
C GLY A 55 -5.94 -3.73 13.10
N LYS A 56 -5.32 -4.19 14.18
CA LYS A 56 -3.90 -3.92 14.49
C LYS A 56 -2.96 -5.08 14.14
N GLU A 57 -3.51 -6.25 13.92
CA GLU A 57 -2.73 -7.45 13.57
C GLU A 57 -2.61 -7.54 12.05
N GLY A 58 -1.43 -7.89 11.55
CA GLY A 58 -1.25 -8.13 10.12
C GLY A 58 -1.88 -9.45 9.66
N PRO A 59 -1.90 -9.71 8.33
CA PRO A 59 -2.47 -10.94 7.80
C PRO A 59 -1.67 -12.18 8.19
N SER A 60 -2.36 -13.32 8.19
CA SER A 60 -1.73 -14.64 8.23
C SER A 60 -1.36 -15.11 6.81
N GLN A 61 -0.59 -16.22 6.70
CA GLN A 61 -0.32 -16.85 5.41
C GLN A 61 -1.62 -17.27 4.72
N GLU A 62 -2.57 -17.87 5.46
CA GLU A 62 -3.85 -18.34 4.93
C GLU A 62 -4.71 -17.19 4.39
N ASP A 63 -4.70 -16.02 5.05
CA ASP A 63 -5.40 -14.82 4.58
C ASP A 63 -4.86 -14.43 3.19
N CYS A 64 -3.53 -14.34 3.04
CA CYS A 64 -2.92 -13.94 1.76
C CYS A 64 -2.98 -15.03 0.69
N ASP A 65 -2.89 -16.31 1.04
CA ASP A 65 -3.08 -17.40 0.09
C ASP A 65 -4.49 -17.36 -0.52
N SER A 66 -5.50 -17.02 0.29
CA SER A 66 -6.88 -16.87 -0.19
C SER A 66 -7.05 -15.64 -1.07
N GLU A 67 -6.48 -14.50 -0.68
CA GLU A 67 -6.58 -13.22 -1.40
C GLU A 67 -5.90 -13.28 -2.76
N TYR A 68 -4.74 -13.93 -2.85
CA TYR A 68 -3.95 -13.96 -4.08
C TYR A 68 -4.28 -15.12 -5.00
N GLN A 69 -5.27 -15.95 -4.67
CA GLN A 69 -5.70 -17.05 -5.55
C GLN A 69 -6.11 -16.52 -6.93
N GLY A 70 -5.56 -17.10 -7.99
CA GLY A 70 -5.79 -16.69 -9.38
C GLY A 70 -5.10 -15.39 -9.79
N THR A 71 -4.26 -14.81 -8.94
CA THR A 71 -3.44 -13.63 -9.26
C THR A 71 -2.00 -14.04 -9.58
N MET A 72 -1.18 -13.07 -10.03
CA MET A 72 0.25 -13.29 -10.25
C MET A 72 1.05 -13.48 -8.94
N LEU A 73 0.44 -13.24 -7.80
CA LEU A 73 1.06 -13.43 -6.47
C LEU A 73 0.75 -14.81 -5.87
N GLU A 74 -0.13 -15.61 -6.49
CA GLU A 74 -0.48 -16.94 -5.99
C GLU A 74 0.75 -17.82 -5.81
N GLY A 75 1.02 -18.22 -4.55
CA GLY A 75 2.18 -19.04 -4.20
C GLY A 75 3.54 -18.32 -4.18
N PHE A 76 3.58 -17.00 -4.44
CA PHE A 76 4.82 -16.21 -4.47
C PHE A 76 4.99 -15.26 -3.28
N VAL A 77 4.02 -15.23 -2.36
CA VAL A 77 4.06 -14.41 -1.15
C VAL A 77 4.15 -15.31 0.07
N THR A 78 5.12 -15.02 0.93
CA THR A 78 5.25 -15.66 2.25
C THR A 78 4.94 -14.61 3.32
N VAL A 79 4.16 -14.97 4.34
CA VAL A 79 3.80 -14.05 5.43
C VAL A 79 4.47 -14.47 6.72
N ASN A 80 5.16 -13.51 7.35
CA ASN A 80 5.78 -13.71 8.66
C ASN A 80 5.44 -12.53 9.57
N GLY A 81 4.75 -12.80 10.68
CA GLY A 81 4.35 -11.76 11.64
C GLY A 81 3.52 -10.63 11.03
N GLY A 82 2.69 -10.92 10.04
CA GLY A 82 1.86 -9.94 9.34
C GLY A 82 2.58 -9.14 8.25
N ILE A 83 3.84 -9.45 7.99
CA ILE A 83 4.65 -8.83 6.92
C ILE A 83 4.74 -9.81 5.77
N GLN A 84 4.42 -9.34 4.57
CA GLN A 84 4.49 -10.10 3.34
C GLN A 84 5.92 -10.04 2.80
N GLN A 85 6.45 -11.19 2.42
CA GLN A 85 7.76 -11.32 1.78
C GLN A 85 7.56 -11.75 0.34
N TRP A 86 8.20 -11.04 -0.57
CA TRP A 86 8.13 -11.33 -1.99
C TRP A 86 9.52 -11.33 -2.63
N ILE A 87 9.76 -12.32 -3.46
CA ILE A 87 11.02 -12.45 -4.19
C ILE A 87 10.86 -11.80 -5.57
N VAL A 88 11.67 -10.81 -5.87
CA VAL A 88 11.69 -10.12 -7.17
C VAL A 88 11.96 -11.13 -8.29
N PRO A 89 11.04 -11.32 -9.24
CA PRO A 89 11.15 -12.39 -10.23
C PRO A 89 12.18 -12.11 -11.32
N ALA A 90 12.49 -10.84 -11.60
CA ALA A 90 13.44 -10.45 -12.63
C ALA A 90 14.10 -9.10 -12.31
N SER A 91 15.36 -8.92 -12.72
CA SER A 91 16.03 -7.61 -12.58
C SER A 91 15.43 -6.57 -13.49
N GLY A 92 15.35 -5.31 -13.02
CA GLY A 92 14.85 -4.19 -13.81
C GLY A 92 14.46 -2.99 -12.97
N HIS A 93 13.91 -1.97 -13.62
CA HIS A 93 13.33 -0.81 -12.96
C HIS A 93 11.86 -1.07 -12.65
N TYR A 94 11.50 -0.93 -11.39
CA TYR A 94 10.13 -1.08 -10.90
C TYR A 94 9.60 0.28 -10.47
N THR A 95 8.44 0.67 -10.96
CA THR A 95 7.69 1.77 -10.38
C THR A 95 6.84 1.22 -9.25
N ILE A 96 7.07 1.73 -8.03
CA ILE A 96 6.32 1.34 -6.83
C ILE A 96 5.39 2.49 -6.46
N ASP A 97 4.10 2.21 -6.36
CA ASP A 97 3.06 3.14 -5.95
C ASP A 97 2.43 2.65 -4.64
N VAL A 98 2.58 3.44 -3.57
CA VAL A 98 2.24 3.04 -2.20
C VAL A 98 1.22 4.00 -1.61
N TYR A 99 0.17 3.47 -1.01
CA TYR A 99 -0.86 4.24 -0.31
C TYR A 99 -0.89 3.87 1.17
N GLY A 100 -0.82 4.87 2.03
CA GLY A 100 -1.10 4.69 3.45
C GLY A 100 -2.61 4.53 3.70
N ALA A 101 -3.00 3.83 4.76
CA ALA A 101 -4.40 3.54 5.06
C ALA A 101 -5.18 4.76 5.57
N GLN A 102 -6.48 4.80 5.29
CA GLN A 102 -7.38 5.80 5.85
C GLN A 102 -7.55 5.63 7.36
N GLY A 103 -7.71 6.72 8.08
CA GLY A 103 -8.15 6.70 9.47
C GLY A 103 -9.58 6.19 9.63
N GLY A 104 -9.93 5.80 10.84
CA GLY A 104 -11.27 5.41 11.22
C GLY A 104 -12.23 6.61 11.29
N ASP A 105 -13.50 6.36 11.02
CA ASP A 105 -14.54 7.36 11.14
C ASP A 105 -14.94 7.58 12.60
N GLY A 106 -15.41 8.79 12.94
CA GLY A 106 -15.88 9.20 14.26
C GLY A 106 -17.37 9.49 14.28
N SER A 107 -18.02 9.22 15.43
CA SER A 107 -19.46 9.46 15.61
C SER A 107 -19.79 10.31 16.83
N TYR A 108 -18.82 10.88 17.54
CA TYR A 108 -19.08 11.73 18.71
C TYR A 108 -19.50 13.12 18.28
N GLY A 109 -20.72 13.51 18.65
CA GLY A 109 -21.27 14.85 18.32
C GLY A 109 -21.64 15.05 16.85
N GLY A 110 -21.40 14.08 15.96
CA GLY A 110 -21.68 14.15 14.52
C GLY A 110 -21.17 12.93 13.81
N SER A 111 -21.19 12.93 12.48
CA SER A 111 -20.55 11.91 11.63
C SER A 111 -19.34 12.54 10.97
N TYR A 112 -18.17 12.04 11.28
CA TYR A 112 -16.90 12.56 10.78
C TYR A 112 -16.10 11.45 10.10
N THR A 113 -15.38 11.80 9.04
CA THR A 113 -14.63 10.84 8.22
C THR A 113 -13.15 10.84 8.59
N GLY A 114 -12.56 9.67 8.68
CA GLY A 114 -11.12 9.53 8.84
C GLY A 114 -10.35 10.09 7.63
N GLY A 115 -9.19 10.69 7.88
CA GLY A 115 -8.32 11.24 6.84
C GLY A 115 -7.78 10.15 5.92
N LEU A 116 -7.58 10.47 4.65
CA LEU A 116 -6.95 9.55 3.69
C LEU A 116 -5.45 9.39 4.01
N GLY A 117 -4.88 8.22 3.72
CA GLY A 117 -3.44 8.03 3.77
C GLY A 117 -2.71 8.79 2.65
N ALA A 118 -1.40 8.96 2.81
CA ALA A 118 -0.55 9.52 1.78
C ALA A 118 -0.45 8.58 0.57
N ASN A 119 -0.23 9.15 -0.61
CA ASN A 119 0.19 8.43 -1.79
C ASN A 119 1.66 8.78 -2.10
N MET A 120 2.49 7.74 -2.26
CA MET A 120 3.90 7.87 -2.62
C MET A 120 4.22 7.00 -3.81
N GLN A 121 4.95 7.53 -4.78
CA GLN A 121 5.41 6.80 -5.96
C GLN A 121 6.90 6.99 -6.16
N GLY A 122 7.61 5.92 -6.56
CA GLY A 122 9.04 5.97 -6.87
C GLY A 122 9.45 4.89 -7.85
N GLN A 123 10.62 5.08 -8.47
CA GLN A 123 11.25 4.10 -9.36
C GLN A 123 12.51 3.54 -8.71
N PHE A 124 12.65 2.22 -8.73
CA PHE A 124 13.72 1.49 -8.05
C PHE A 124 14.31 0.44 -8.98
N ALA A 125 15.64 0.40 -9.05
CA ALA A 125 16.33 -0.71 -9.66
C ALA A 125 16.32 -1.88 -8.67
N LEU A 126 15.67 -3.00 -9.06
CA LEU A 126 15.59 -4.22 -8.27
C LEU A 126 16.26 -5.36 -9.03
N GLU A 127 16.84 -6.30 -8.29
CA GLU A 127 17.53 -7.47 -8.86
C GLU A 127 16.66 -8.72 -8.67
N ALA A 128 16.72 -9.63 -9.67
CA ALA A 128 16.08 -10.94 -9.54
C ALA A 128 16.60 -11.69 -8.31
N GLY A 129 15.69 -12.27 -7.54
CA GLY A 129 16.02 -12.96 -6.29
C GLY A 129 16.13 -12.05 -5.07
N GLN A 130 16.09 -10.73 -5.22
CA GLN A 130 16.02 -9.80 -4.09
C GLN A 130 14.70 -10.01 -3.32
N ILE A 131 14.79 -10.03 -1.97
CA ILE A 131 13.61 -10.13 -1.12
C ILE A 131 13.14 -8.74 -0.74
N LEU A 132 11.86 -8.48 -0.93
CA LEU A 132 11.18 -7.30 -0.40
C LEU A 132 10.24 -7.71 0.73
N HIS A 133 10.28 -6.94 1.82
CA HIS A 133 9.31 -7.00 2.90
C HIS A 133 8.27 -5.92 2.67
N ILE A 134 7.00 -6.31 2.65
CA ILE A 134 5.88 -5.45 2.30
C ILE A 134 4.88 -5.50 3.45
N LEU A 135 4.61 -4.33 4.02
CA LEU A 135 3.53 -4.14 4.98
C LEU A 135 2.50 -3.21 4.35
N VAL A 136 1.29 -3.68 4.22
CA VAL A 136 0.16 -2.89 3.72
C VAL A 136 -0.67 -2.42 4.90
N GLY A 137 -0.80 -1.09 5.03
CA GLY A 137 -1.55 -0.46 6.12
C GLY A 137 -3.01 -0.88 6.14
N GLN A 138 -3.61 -0.91 7.32
CA GLN A 138 -5.02 -1.22 7.52
C GLN A 138 -5.77 0.04 7.94
N LYS A 139 -7.06 0.13 7.57
CA LYS A 139 -7.93 1.23 7.96
C LYS A 139 -7.99 1.34 9.48
N GLY A 140 -7.99 2.55 9.98
CA GLY A 140 -8.22 2.80 11.40
C GLY A 140 -9.61 2.33 11.85
N ILE A 141 -9.70 1.87 13.08
CA ILE A 141 -10.97 1.41 13.66
C ILE A 141 -11.92 2.60 13.79
N SER A 142 -13.12 2.48 13.21
CA SER A 142 -14.20 3.45 13.36
C SER A 142 -14.91 3.25 14.70
N SER A 143 -15.09 4.33 15.47
CA SER A 143 -15.76 4.28 16.77
C SER A 143 -16.34 5.66 17.12
N THR A 144 -16.54 5.97 18.40
CA THR A 144 -16.90 7.32 18.87
C THR A 144 -15.85 8.35 18.43
N GLU A 145 -14.56 7.98 18.54
CA GLU A 145 -13.41 8.67 17.98
C GLU A 145 -12.64 7.67 17.13
N GLY A 146 -12.37 8.00 15.87
CA GLY A 146 -11.70 7.10 14.93
C GLY A 146 -10.22 6.91 15.26
N GLY A 147 -9.70 5.70 15.05
CA GLY A 147 -8.28 5.41 15.12
C GLY A 147 -7.53 5.90 13.89
N GLY A 148 -6.23 6.15 13.98
CA GLY A 148 -5.39 6.44 12.82
C GLY A 148 -5.28 5.23 11.88
N GLY A 149 -5.14 5.48 10.58
CA GLY A 149 -4.82 4.47 9.58
C GLY A 149 -3.36 4.01 9.67
N GLY A 150 -3.09 2.79 9.25
CA GLY A 150 -1.73 2.24 9.18
C GLY A 150 -0.91 2.82 8.04
N GLY A 151 0.40 2.93 8.21
CA GLY A 151 1.31 3.19 7.09
C GLY A 151 1.55 1.95 6.24
N SER A 152 1.90 2.14 4.97
CA SER A 152 2.36 1.08 4.08
C SER A 152 3.85 1.24 3.80
N PHE A 153 4.57 0.12 3.79
CA PHE A 153 6.03 0.10 3.72
C PHE A 153 6.49 -0.94 2.71
N VAL A 154 7.48 -0.56 1.90
CA VAL A 154 8.27 -1.52 1.12
C VAL A 154 9.73 -1.33 1.52
N VAL A 155 10.32 -2.39 2.06
CA VAL A 155 11.71 -2.38 2.52
C VAL A 155 12.46 -3.58 1.95
N LYS A 156 13.77 -3.49 1.89
CA LYS A 156 14.64 -4.62 1.53
C LYS A 156 14.76 -5.59 2.71
N GLU A 157 15.31 -6.77 2.45
CA GLU A 157 15.58 -7.79 3.46
C GLU A 157 16.46 -7.30 4.64
N ASP A 158 17.31 -6.30 4.40
CA ASP A 158 18.18 -5.65 5.41
C ASP A 158 17.48 -4.49 6.15
N ASP A 159 16.15 -4.39 6.07
CA ASP A 159 15.31 -3.31 6.61
C ASP A 159 15.59 -1.91 6.01
N THR A 160 16.36 -1.81 4.92
CA THR A 160 16.53 -0.55 4.20
C THR A 160 15.21 -0.16 3.52
N PRO A 161 14.60 0.98 3.88
CA PRO A 161 13.35 1.41 3.27
C PRO A 161 13.56 1.81 1.81
N LEU A 162 12.67 1.34 0.93
CA LEU A 162 12.56 1.80 -0.44
C LEU A 162 11.55 2.94 -0.53
N ILE A 163 10.33 2.69 -0.04
CA ILE A 163 9.24 3.66 -0.09
C ILE A 163 8.28 3.43 1.07
N VAL A 164 7.74 4.52 1.60
CA VAL A 164 6.84 4.52 2.76
C VAL A 164 5.73 5.52 2.52
N ALA A 165 4.48 5.12 2.74
CA ALA A 165 3.33 6.02 2.73
C ALA A 165 2.69 6.06 4.14
N GLY A 166 2.56 7.24 4.71
CA GLY A 166 1.92 7.44 6.02
C GLY A 166 0.40 7.22 5.95
N GLY A 167 -0.18 6.66 7.00
CA GLY A 167 -1.64 6.56 7.15
C GLY A 167 -2.28 7.91 7.43
N GLY A 168 -3.59 7.99 7.24
CA GLY A 168 -4.42 9.15 7.60
C GLY A 168 -4.75 9.17 9.09
N GLY A 169 -5.04 10.35 9.63
CA GLY A 169 -5.53 10.54 11.00
C GLY A 169 -6.96 10.01 11.17
N GLY A 170 -7.28 9.48 12.33
CA GLY A 170 -8.66 9.16 12.69
C GLY A 170 -9.51 10.43 12.85
N ALA A 171 -10.83 10.30 12.66
CA ALA A 171 -11.75 11.38 12.93
C ALA A 171 -11.81 11.67 14.44
N GLY A 172 -11.77 12.94 14.80
CA GLY A 172 -11.90 13.39 16.19
C GLY A 172 -13.36 13.48 16.64
N GLY A 173 -13.55 13.89 17.89
CA GLY A 173 -14.88 14.08 18.46
C GLY A 173 -15.72 15.19 17.78
N TYR A 174 -15.10 16.10 17.03
CA TYR A 174 -15.75 17.27 16.43
C TYR A 174 -15.20 17.63 15.03
N GLY A 175 -14.54 16.72 14.34
CA GLY A 175 -13.96 16.99 13.03
C GLY A 175 -13.43 15.77 12.32
N ASP A 176 -13.28 15.93 11.01
CA ASP A 176 -12.68 14.91 10.15
C ASP A 176 -11.20 14.69 10.50
N GLY A 177 -10.72 13.48 10.21
CA GLY A 177 -9.32 13.13 10.32
C GLY A 177 -8.47 13.88 9.28
N VAL A 178 -7.25 14.26 9.66
CA VAL A 178 -6.30 14.87 8.72
C VAL A 178 -5.66 13.82 7.81
N GLY A 179 -5.46 14.19 6.54
CA GLY A 179 -4.82 13.30 5.57
C GLY A 179 -3.34 13.06 5.89
N GLY A 180 -2.82 11.93 5.43
CA GLY A 180 -1.37 11.69 5.37
C GLY A 180 -0.71 12.66 4.39
N VAL A 181 0.51 13.07 4.71
CA VAL A 181 1.30 14.00 3.87
C VAL A 181 2.52 13.29 3.29
N THR A 182 3.04 13.86 2.21
CA THR A 182 4.24 13.33 1.50
C THR A 182 5.55 13.90 2.05
N GLU A 183 5.47 14.80 3.04
CA GLU A 183 6.61 15.41 3.71
C GLU A 183 7.01 14.60 4.95
N THR A 184 8.22 14.87 5.44
CA THR A 184 8.79 14.16 6.61
C THR A 184 8.16 14.57 7.95
N SER A 185 7.40 15.66 8.00
CA SER A 185 6.65 16.11 9.17
C SER A 185 5.16 15.82 9.00
N GLY A 186 4.57 15.12 9.96
CA GLY A 186 3.11 14.91 9.98
C GLY A 186 2.32 16.21 10.18
N GLN A 187 1.06 16.19 9.81
CA GLN A 187 0.12 17.28 10.12
C GLN A 187 -0.38 17.16 11.56
N VAL A 188 -0.56 18.30 12.22
CA VAL A 188 -1.27 18.35 13.50
C VAL A 188 -2.77 18.48 13.23
N SER A 189 -3.60 17.70 13.92
CA SER A 189 -5.03 17.95 13.95
C SER A 189 -5.26 19.28 14.66
N GLU A 190 -5.86 20.25 13.97
CA GLU A 190 -6.36 21.45 14.63
C GLU A 190 -7.59 21.07 15.46
N GLY A 191 -7.37 20.52 16.65
CA GLY A 191 -8.42 20.39 17.65
C GLY A 191 -8.78 21.80 18.10
N VAL A 192 -9.94 22.30 17.65
CA VAL A 192 -10.50 23.56 18.18
C VAL A 192 -10.97 23.28 19.60
N PHE A 193 -10.05 23.34 20.56
CA PHE A 193 -10.42 23.61 21.94
C PHE A 193 -10.82 25.07 22.02
N THR A 194 -12.10 25.37 21.85
CA THR A 194 -12.65 26.62 22.38
C THR A 194 -12.77 26.45 23.90
N PRO A 195 -11.96 27.13 24.70
CA PRO A 195 -12.19 27.13 26.15
C PRO A 195 -13.55 27.77 26.41
N MET A 196 -14.39 27.06 27.14
CA MET A 196 -15.60 27.66 27.75
C MET A 196 -15.19 28.55 28.87
#